data_c317779ca286b3712c15f4485bc59c29
#
_entry.id   c317779ca286b3712c15f4485bc59c29
#
_cell.length_a   1.000
_cell.length_b   1.000
_cell.length_c   1.000
_cell.angle_alpha   90.00
_cell.angle_beta   90.00
_cell.angle_gamma   90.00
#
_symmetry.space_group_name_H-M   'P 1'
#
loop_
_entity.id
_entity.type
_entity.pdbx_description
1 polymer ?
#
loop_
_entity_poly.entity_id
_entity_poly.type
_entity_poly.pdbx_seq_one_letter_code
_entity_poly.pdbx_strand_id
1 'polypeptide(L)'
;MAASAPRVFFEPKIPDYEPGLYDFERFDEGVPATAAPEALDRFREDGFLMVRGLLPVEEVVAARAELEAMALSDAPDCWGIWYEGALRDHIRLDPSLDREIDGKVGGVGFAPGQEADRLPDVEPDLRARHVRKFMGFFRRHPALGQLARHPAIMALVDRLTGGSSELFQDMALVKPARGREKPWHQDHAYFNVAIDTPIVGVWIPMGEVTPENGCMHMLAGGHKEGPRLHFKRRDWQICDTDVATSGRVAVPMRPGDVLLFDGKIPHGTPTNQTDSFRWAVQYHYRPADAVLIEDAERLEAFGSEGKNVTC
;
A
#
# COMPACT_ATOMS: atom_id res chain seq x y z
N MET A 1 16.32 -13.98 -19.85
CA MET A 1 15.07 -14.51 -19.23
C MET A 1 13.99 -13.57 -19.69
N ALA A 2 12.99 -14.08 -20.38
CA ALA A 2 11.83 -13.27 -20.79
C ALA A 2 11.13 -12.77 -19.51
N ALA A 3 10.91 -11.47 -19.39
CA ALA A 3 10.09 -10.91 -18.33
C ALA A 3 8.70 -11.56 -18.44
N SER A 4 8.21 -12.17 -17.37
CA SER A 4 6.85 -12.67 -17.34
C SER A 4 5.90 -11.48 -17.53
N ALA A 5 4.89 -11.64 -18.38
CA ALA A 5 3.85 -10.63 -18.54
C ALA A 5 3.25 -10.23 -17.17
N PRO A 6 2.90 -8.97 -16.98
CA PRO A 6 2.31 -8.51 -15.73
C PRO A 6 1.01 -9.28 -15.45
N ARG A 7 0.82 -9.68 -14.19
CA ARG A 7 -0.42 -10.34 -13.75
C ARG A 7 -1.48 -9.29 -13.48
N VAL A 8 -2.64 -9.46 -14.08
CA VAL A 8 -3.79 -8.57 -13.91
C VAL A 8 -4.82 -9.23 -13.01
N PHE A 9 -5.28 -8.52 -12.00
CA PHE A 9 -6.25 -9.03 -11.04
C PHE A 9 -7.43 -8.05 -10.93
N PHE A 10 -8.63 -8.60 -10.98
CA PHE A 10 -9.86 -7.88 -10.71
C PHE A 10 -10.39 -8.28 -9.34
N GLU A 11 -10.83 -7.31 -8.58
CA GLU A 11 -11.39 -7.55 -7.26
C GLU A 11 -12.92 -7.61 -7.32
N PRO A 12 -13.56 -8.49 -6.54
CA PRO A 12 -15.01 -8.55 -6.46
C PRO A 12 -15.57 -7.25 -5.85
N LYS A 13 -16.86 -7.01 -6.04
CA LYS A 13 -17.56 -5.95 -5.31
C LYS A 13 -17.52 -6.27 -3.81
N ILE A 14 -16.96 -5.36 -3.03
CA ILE A 14 -16.76 -5.52 -1.59
C ILE A 14 -17.78 -4.64 -0.86
N PRO A 15 -18.35 -5.09 0.28
CA PRO A 15 -19.26 -4.29 1.07
C PRO A 15 -18.58 -3.03 1.60
N ASP A 16 -19.35 -1.97 1.80
CA ASP A 16 -18.89 -0.76 2.45
C ASP A 16 -18.59 -1.01 3.94
N TYR A 17 -17.78 -0.15 4.52
CA TYR A 17 -17.50 -0.16 5.95
C TYR A 17 -18.50 0.72 6.72
N GLU A 18 -18.59 0.50 8.03
CA GLU A 18 -19.48 1.25 8.91
C GLU A 18 -19.09 2.73 9.00
N PRO A 19 -20.04 3.66 9.02
CA PRO A 19 -19.76 5.06 9.28
C PRO A 19 -18.96 5.24 10.58
N GLY A 20 -17.98 6.16 10.58
CA GLY A 20 -17.13 6.46 11.72
C GLY A 20 -15.89 5.57 11.87
N LEU A 21 -15.74 4.50 11.07
CA LEU A 21 -14.53 3.65 11.12
C LEU A 21 -13.24 4.43 10.88
N TYR A 22 -13.30 5.50 10.11
CA TYR A 22 -12.17 6.39 9.82
C TYR A 22 -12.30 7.76 10.49
N ASP A 23 -13.11 7.91 11.52
CA ASP A 23 -13.07 9.10 12.35
C ASP A 23 -11.69 9.20 13.02
N PHE A 24 -11.19 10.40 13.20
CA PHE A 24 -9.88 10.65 13.78
C PHE A 24 -9.96 11.77 14.82
N GLU A 25 -9.01 11.78 15.75
CA GLU A 25 -8.98 12.73 16.86
C GLU A 25 -8.13 13.97 16.52
N ARG A 26 -7.12 13.80 15.68
CA ARG A 26 -6.20 14.87 15.31
C ARG A 26 -5.57 14.63 13.93
N PHE A 27 -5.07 15.69 13.35
CA PHE A 27 -4.15 15.63 12.23
C PHE A 27 -2.71 15.46 12.69
N ASP A 28 -1.90 14.81 11.87
CA ASP A 28 -0.45 14.86 12.01
C ASP A 28 0.09 16.09 11.27
N GLU A 29 0.76 16.97 12.01
CA GLU A 29 1.38 18.17 11.45
C GLU A 29 2.76 17.90 10.83
N GLY A 30 3.34 16.72 11.10
CA GLY A 30 4.67 16.35 10.66
C GLY A 30 5.79 17.17 11.30
N VAL A 31 7.00 16.82 10.90
CA VAL A 31 8.21 17.58 11.28
C VAL A 31 8.91 18.08 10.01
N PRO A 32 9.59 19.24 10.05
CA PRO A 32 10.39 19.67 8.92
C PRO A 32 11.57 18.71 8.66
N ALA A 33 12.01 18.60 7.41
CA ALA A 33 13.10 17.71 7.02
C ALA A 33 14.37 17.92 7.85
N THR A 34 14.68 19.15 8.24
CA THR A 34 15.84 19.51 9.07
C THR A 34 15.79 18.96 10.50
N ALA A 35 14.59 18.65 11.01
CA ALA A 35 14.40 18.09 12.35
C ALA A 35 14.15 16.56 12.32
N ALA A 36 14.05 15.94 11.14
CA ALA A 36 13.73 14.52 11.02
C ALA A 36 14.72 13.58 11.74
N PRO A 37 16.05 13.81 11.73
CA PRO A 37 17.00 12.96 12.42
C PRO A 37 16.80 12.93 13.95
N GLU A 38 16.39 14.04 14.56
CA GLU A 38 16.14 14.17 16.00
C GLU A 38 14.74 13.68 16.38
N ALA A 39 13.83 13.64 15.40
CA ALA A 39 12.43 13.23 15.60
C ALA A 39 12.20 11.70 15.56
N LEU A 40 13.23 10.88 15.42
CA LEU A 40 13.08 9.42 15.37
C LEU A 40 12.52 8.81 16.65
N ASP A 41 12.66 9.50 17.80
CA ASP A 41 12.02 9.06 19.04
C ASP A 41 10.49 9.12 18.94
N ARG A 42 9.96 10.08 18.16
CA ARG A 42 8.53 10.11 17.83
C ARG A 42 8.08 8.90 17.03
N PHE A 43 8.89 8.43 16.07
CA PHE A 43 8.60 7.18 15.37
C PHE A 43 8.51 6.00 16.35
N ARG A 44 9.43 5.93 17.33
CA ARG A 44 9.42 4.85 18.34
C ARG A 44 8.22 4.96 19.28
N GLU A 45 7.73 6.16 19.55
CA GLU A 45 6.57 6.38 20.41
C GLU A 45 5.25 6.16 19.67
N ASP A 46 5.07 6.81 18.53
CA ASP A 46 3.81 6.79 17.77
C ASP A 46 3.72 5.65 16.76
N GLY A 47 4.86 5.04 16.34
CA GLY A 47 4.93 4.03 15.30
C GLY A 47 5.01 4.62 13.88
N PHE A 48 5.05 5.94 13.76
CA PHE A 48 5.19 6.62 12.48
C PHE A 48 5.81 8.01 12.64
N LEU A 49 6.36 8.53 11.54
CA LEU A 49 6.94 9.88 11.45
C LEU A 49 6.64 10.44 10.05
N MET A 50 5.87 11.51 10.00
CA MET A 50 5.69 12.26 8.77
C MET A 50 6.70 13.40 8.69
N VAL A 51 7.44 13.48 7.61
CA VAL A 51 8.49 14.47 7.35
C VAL A 51 8.06 15.37 6.20
N ARG A 52 7.94 16.66 6.49
CA ARG A 52 7.56 17.71 5.54
C ARG A 52 8.72 18.09 4.65
N GLY A 53 8.48 18.10 3.33
CA GLY A 53 9.43 18.60 2.32
C GLY A 53 10.75 17.84 2.30
N LEU A 54 10.75 16.54 2.57
CA LEU A 54 11.97 15.71 2.54
C LEU A 54 12.51 15.53 1.13
N LEU A 55 11.61 15.49 0.13
CA LEU A 55 11.94 15.26 -1.28
C LEU A 55 11.72 16.52 -2.13
N PRO A 56 12.55 16.76 -3.15
CA PRO A 56 12.26 17.73 -4.18
C PRO A 56 10.94 17.39 -4.89
N VAL A 57 10.07 18.38 -5.06
CA VAL A 57 8.76 18.18 -5.69
C VAL A 57 8.89 17.71 -7.15
N GLU A 58 9.92 18.17 -7.85
CA GLU A 58 10.22 17.77 -9.22
C GLU A 58 10.53 16.27 -9.36
N GLU A 59 11.16 15.64 -8.38
CA GLU A 59 11.41 14.20 -8.38
C GLU A 59 10.10 13.42 -8.20
N VAL A 60 9.22 13.91 -7.34
CA VAL A 60 7.88 13.32 -7.14
C VAL A 60 7.03 13.44 -8.40
N VAL A 61 7.11 14.60 -9.08
CA VAL A 61 6.41 14.83 -10.37
C VAL A 61 6.92 13.88 -11.45
N ALA A 62 8.24 13.68 -11.55
CA ALA A 62 8.83 12.74 -12.51
C ALA A 62 8.37 11.29 -12.25
N ALA A 63 8.38 10.86 -10.99
CA ALA A 63 7.89 9.53 -10.60
C ALA A 63 6.39 9.36 -10.87
N ARG A 64 5.60 10.41 -10.65
CA ARG A 64 4.17 10.41 -10.97
C ARG A 64 3.94 10.20 -12.48
N ALA A 65 4.70 10.86 -13.33
CA ALA A 65 4.59 10.71 -14.78
C ALA A 65 4.87 9.27 -15.25
N GLU A 66 5.84 8.57 -14.63
CA GLU A 66 6.08 7.15 -14.92
C GLU A 66 4.88 6.26 -14.53
N LEU A 67 4.22 6.53 -13.39
CA LEU A 67 3.02 5.79 -12.98
C LEU A 67 1.84 6.03 -13.93
N GLU A 68 1.64 7.25 -14.37
CA GLU A 68 0.58 7.59 -15.32
C GLU A 68 0.83 6.92 -16.69
N ALA A 69 2.09 6.91 -17.15
CA ALA A 69 2.46 6.18 -18.36
C ALA A 69 2.21 4.68 -18.24
N MET A 70 2.53 4.06 -17.09
CA MET A 70 2.20 2.65 -16.83
C MET A 70 0.69 2.39 -16.86
N ALA A 71 -0.11 3.28 -16.29
CA ALA A 71 -1.57 3.12 -16.25
C ALA A 71 -2.20 3.11 -17.65
N LEU A 72 -1.62 3.87 -18.58
CA LEU A 72 -2.07 3.95 -19.96
C LEU A 72 -1.47 2.85 -20.87
N SER A 73 -0.42 2.17 -20.42
CA SER A 73 0.30 1.19 -21.23
C SER A 73 -0.50 -0.10 -21.43
N ASP A 74 -0.46 -0.65 -22.62
CA ASP A 74 -0.99 -2.00 -22.93
C ASP A 74 -0.13 -3.12 -22.33
N ALA A 75 1.16 -2.82 -22.08
CA ALA A 75 2.11 -3.72 -21.47
C ALA A 75 2.91 -2.97 -20.39
N PRO A 76 2.31 -2.68 -19.23
CA PRO A 76 2.99 -1.99 -18.16
C PRO A 76 4.18 -2.80 -17.66
N ASP A 77 5.37 -2.18 -17.59
CA ASP A 77 6.59 -2.86 -17.13
C ASP A 77 6.64 -2.93 -15.59
N CYS A 78 5.79 -3.79 -15.04
CA CYS A 78 5.70 -4.09 -13.62
C CYS A 78 5.38 -5.58 -13.40
N TRP A 79 5.59 -6.05 -12.16
CA TRP A 79 5.28 -7.44 -11.82
C TRP A 79 3.77 -7.72 -11.83
N GLY A 80 2.95 -6.76 -11.39
CA GLY A 80 1.50 -6.92 -11.34
C GLY A 80 0.76 -5.59 -11.30
N ILE A 81 -0.46 -5.61 -11.83
CA ILE A 81 -1.40 -4.49 -11.81
C ILE A 81 -2.77 -4.98 -11.35
N TRP A 82 -3.44 -4.19 -10.52
CA TRP A 82 -4.79 -4.46 -10.02
C TRP A 82 -5.72 -3.32 -10.40
N TYR A 83 -6.94 -3.69 -10.75
CA TYR A 83 -8.00 -2.75 -11.12
C TYR A 83 -9.15 -2.78 -10.11
N GLU A 84 -9.90 -1.69 -10.00
CA GLU A 84 -11.16 -1.69 -9.28
C GLU A 84 -12.19 -2.61 -9.94
N GLY A 85 -13.02 -3.26 -9.10
CA GLY A 85 -14.00 -4.24 -9.57
C GLY A 85 -15.00 -3.71 -10.59
N ALA A 86 -15.24 -2.38 -10.61
CA ALA A 86 -16.10 -1.74 -11.60
C ALA A 86 -15.62 -1.91 -13.05
N LEU A 87 -14.32 -2.07 -13.30
CA LEU A 87 -13.80 -2.35 -14.63
C LEU A 87 -14.27 -3.70 -15.16
N ARG A 88 -14.53 -4.65 -14.27
CA ARG A 88 -15.03 -5.98 -14.60
C ARG A 88 -16.30 -5.94 -15.45
N ASP A 89 -17.18 -4.96 -15.19
CA ASP A 89 -18.44 -4.82 -15.91
C ASP A 89 -18.24 -4.42 -17.38
N HIS A 90 -17.07 -3.87 -17.71
CA HIS A 90 -16.69 -3.43 -19.06
C HIS A 90 -15.88 -4.47 -19.83
N ILE A 91 -15.28 -5.43 -19.14
CA ILE A 91 -14.48 -6.49 -19.77
C ILE A 91 -15.38 -7.72 -19.94
N ARG A 92 -15.55 -8.18 -21.17
CA ARG A 92 -16.17 -9.46 -21.43
C ARG A 92 -15.21 -10.58 -20.99
N LEU A 93 -15.32 -10.93 -19.71
CA LEU A 93 -14.57 -12.04 -19.14
C LEU A 93 -15.19 -13.35 -19.59
N ASP A 94 -14.34 -14.30 -19.98
CA ASP A 94 -14.74 -15.68 -20.12
C ASP A 94 -15.08 -16.23 -18.73
N PRO A 95 -16.33 -16.69 -18.47
CA PRO A 95 -16.72 -17.23 -17.17
C PRO A 95 -15.84 -18.41 -16.71
N SER A 96 -15.17 -19.10 -17.64
CA SER A 96 -14.24 -20.18 -17.31
C SER A 96 -12.95 -19.68 -16.62
N LEU A 97 -12.69 -18.36 -16.64
CA LEU A 97 -11.56 -17.72 -15.99
C LEU A 97 -11.88 -17.22 -14.58
N ASP A 98 -13.12 -17.31 -14.13
CA ASP A 98 -13.56 -17.08 -12.76
C ASP A 98 -13.06 -18.22 -11.84
N ARG A 99 -11.77 -18.51 -11.87
CA ARG A 99 -11.18 -19.57 -11.06
C ARG A 99 -10.45 -18.97 -9.88
N GLU A 100 -10.52 -19.70 -8.77
CA GLU A 100 -9.64 -19.51 -7.64
C GLU A 100 -8.20 -19.70 -8.11
N ILE A 101 -7.39 -18.64 -8.10
CA ILE A 101 -5.96 -18.73 -8.39
C ILE A 101 -5.21 -18.66 -7.07
N ASP A 102 -4.45 -19.70 -6.77
CA ASP A 102 -3.63 -19.85 -5.55
C ASP A 102 -4.42 -19.76 -4.24
N GLY A 103 -5.64 -20.30 -4.19
CA GLY A 103 -6.46 -20.32 -2.98
C GLY A 103 -6.95 -18.94 -2.53
N LYS A 104 -6.81 -17.90 -3.34
CA LYS A 104 -7.27 -16.55 -3.03
C LYS A 104 -8.69 -16.33 -3.54
N VAL A 105 -9.63 -16.42 -2.64
CA VAL A 105 -11.01 -16.03 -2.89
C VAL A 105 -11.06 -14.50 -3.01
N GLY A 106 -11.48 -14.00 -4.16
CA GLY A 106 -11.80 -12.57 -4.30
C GLY A 106 -11.05 -11.80 -5.40
N GLY A 107 -10.14 -12.43 -6.14
CA GLY A 107 -9.55 -11.83 -7.34
C GLY A 107 -10.00 -12.64 -8.58
N VAL A 108 -10.44 -11.99 -9.64
CA VAL A 108 -10.44 -12.63 -10.93
C VAL A 108 -9.02 -12.52 -11.45
N GLY A 109 -8.27 -13.61 -11.30
CA GLY A 109 -6.97 -13.73 -11.91
C GLY A 109 -7.14 -14.28 -13.32
N PHE A 110 -6.40 -13.74 -14.26
CA PHE A 110 -6.21 -14.37 -15.55
C PHE A 110 -5.14 -15.45 -15.43
N ALA A 111 -5.29 -16.55 -16.13
CA ALA A 111 -4.23 -17.53 -16.21
C ALA A 111 -2.97 -16.90 -16.85
N PRO A 112 -1.75 -17.26 -16.40
CA PRO A 112 -0.51 -16.75 -17.00
C PRO A 112 -0.53 -16.95 -18.53
N GLY A 113 -0.28 -15.87 -19.28
CA GLY A 113 -0.28 -15.87 -20.75
C GLY A 113 -1.62 -15.50 -21.42
N GLN A 114 -2.71 -15.39 -20.64
CA GLN A 114 -4.00 -14.90 -21.17
C GLN A 114 -4.30 -13.45 -20.77
N GLU A 115 -3.56 -12.94 -19.83
CA GLU A 115 -3.73 -11.60 -19.26
C GLU A 115 -3.38 -10.49 -20.27
N ALA A 116 -2.36 -10.72 -21.09
CA ALA A 116 -1.92 -9.76 -22.10
C ALA A 116 -2.89 -9.65 -23.29
N ASP A 117 -3.63 -10.71 -23.59
CA ASP A 117 -4.47 -10.73 -24.79
C ASP A 117 -5.81 -9.99 -24.63
N ARG A 118 -6.17 -9.61 -23.40
CA ARG A 118 -7.46 -8.98 -23.08
C ARG A 118 -7.40 -7.52 -22.67
N LEU A 119 -6.29 -7.07 -22.10
CA LEU A 119 -6.13 -5.66 -21.78
C LEU A 119 -6.19 -4.73 -23.00
N PRO A 120 -5.68 -5.15 -24.19
CA PRO A 120 -5.85 -4.38 -25.44
C PRO A 120 -7.30 -4.16 -25.84
N ASP A 121 -8.24 -5.03 -25.43
CA ASP A 121 -9.66 -4.88 -25.72
C ASP A 121 -10.35 -3.80 -24.88
N VAL A 122 -9.64 -3.20 -23.93
CA VAL A 122 -10.13 -2.12 -23.07
C VAL A 122 -9.38 -0.84 -23.39
N GLU A 123 -10.10 0.21 -23.72
CA GLU A 123 -9.52 1.52 -24.01
C GLU A 123 -8.54 1.95 -22.90
N PRO A 124 -7.32 2.41 -23.22
CA PRO A 124 -6.30 2.78 -22.25
C PRO A 124 -6.79 3.76 -21.18
N ASP A 125 -7.55 4.76 -21.57
CA ASP A 125 -8.12 5.75 -20.65
C ASP A 125 -9.13 5.12 -19.67
N LEU A 126 -9.88 4.12 -20.10
CA LEU A 126 -10.81 3.40 -19.24
C LEU A 126 -10.05 2.54 -18.23
N ARG A 127 -8.98 1.85 -18.66
CA ARG A 127 -8.10 1.10 -17.76
C ARG A 127 -7.47 2.01 -16.73
N ALA A 128 -6.85 3.10 -17.16
CA ALA A 128 -6.17 4.07 -16.29
C ALA A 128 -7.12 4.62 -15.21
N ARG A 129 -8.40 4.84 -15.55
CA ARG A 129 -9.41 5.30 -14.58
C ARG A 129 -9.78 4.27 -13.51
N HIS A 130 -9.45 3.00 -13.69
CA HIS A 130 -9.81 1.92 -12.77
C HIS A 130 -8.58 1.26 -12.12
N VAL A 131 -7.39 1.74 -12.40
CA VAL A 131 -6.17 1.24 -11.74
C VAL A 131 -6.25 1.49 -10.24
N ARG A 132 -5.93 0.46 -9.47
CA ARG A 132 -5.88 0.50 -8.02
C ARG A 132 -4.46 0.34 -7.47
N LYS A 133 -3.66 -0.53 -8.06
CA LYS A 133 -2.34 -0.86 -7.54
C LYS A 133 -1.40 -1.37 -8.63
N PHE A 134 -0.13 -0.97 -8.53
CA PHE A 134 0.99 -1.58 -9.23
C PHE A 134 1.97 -2.17 -8.22
N MET A 135 2.73 -3.19 -8.63
CA MET A 135 3.82 -3.78 -7.84
C MET A 135 4.98 -4.19 -8.74
N GLY A 136 6.20 -4.17 -8.19
CA GLY A 136 7.39 -4.71 -8.85
C GLY A 136 7.91 -3.84 -10.00
N PHE A 137 7.98 -2.53 -9.81
CA PHE A 137 8.35 -1.57 -10.86
C PHE A 137 9.66 -0.83 -10.60
N PHE A 138 10.13 -0.71 -9.35
CA PHE A 138 11.21 0.22 -8.98
C PHE A 138 12.54 -0.01 -9.70
N ARG A 139 12.81 -1.24 -10.16
CA ARG A 139 14.03 -1.59 -10.89
C ARG A 139 13.96 -1.23 -12.39
N ARG A 140 12.78 -0.92 -12.89
CA ARG A 140 12.47 -0.74 -14.31
C ARG A 140 12.14 0.70 -14.67
N HIS A 141 11.72 1.49 -13.67
CA HIS A 141 11.30 2.86 -13.81
C HIS A 141 12.29 3.78 -13.06
N PRO A 142 13.11 4.57 -13.79
CA PRO A 142 14.23 5.31 -13.19
C PRO A 142 13.83 6.29 -12.10
N ALA A 143 12.77 7.10 -12.30
CA ALA A 143 12.35 8.10 -11.33
C ALA A 143 11.75 7.43 -10.06
N LEU A 144 10.95 6.37 -10.23
CA LEU A 144 10.42 5.57 -9.11
C LEU A 144 11.55 4.86 -8.35
N GLY A 145 12.55 4.34 -9.07
CA GLY A 145 13.75 3.74 -8.48
C GLY A 145 14.66 4.75 -7.76
N GLN A 146 14.70 6.00 -8.23
CA GLN A 146 15.43 7.08 -7.56
C GLN A 146 14.77 7.43 -6.22
N LEU A 147 13.45 7.60 -6.18
CA LEU A 147 12.72 7.82 -4.92
C LEU A 147 12.96 6.69 -3.92
N ALA A 148 12.89 5.43 -4.38
CA ALA A 148 13.12 4.26 -3.54
C ALA A 148 14.53 4.21 -2.91
N ARG A 149 15.51 4.90 -3.47
CA ARG A 149 16.90 4.93 -3.00
C ARG A 149 17.36 6.32 -2.63
N HIS A 150 16.43 7.25 -2.48
CA HIS A 150 16.77 8.64 -2.19
C HIS A 150 17.59 8.74 -0.89
N PRO A 151 18.77 9.39 -0.89
CA PRO A 151 19.68 9.38 0.25
C PRO A 151 19.05 9.86 1.56
N ALA A 152 18.16 10.86 1.50
CA ALA A 152 17.49 11.39 2.69
C ALA A 152 16.51 10.36 3.30
N ILE A 153 15.84 9.54 2.47
CA ILE A 153 14.99 8.43 2.92
C ILE A 153 15.86 7.35 3.54
N MET A 154 16.90 6.91 2.83
CA MET A 154 17.76 5.81 3.29
C MET A 154 18.45 6.14 4.61
N ALA A 155 18.88 7.39 4.80
CA ALA A 155 19.48 7.84 6.07
C ALA A 155 18.55 7.69 7.28
N LEU A 156 17.24 7.87 7.10
CA LEU A 156 16.23 7.67 8.15
C LEU A 156 15.90 6.18 8.32
N VAL A 157 15.70 5.49 7.21
CA VAL A 157 15.37 4.05 7.20
C VAL A 157 16.47 3.23 7.89
N ASP A 158 17.74 3.43 7.53
CA ASP A 158 18.87 2.69 8.13
C ASP A 158 18.96 2.90 9.65
N ARG A 159 18.64 4.11 10.14
CA ARG A 159 18.59 4.37 11.59
C ARG A 159 17.40 3.68 12.26
N LEU A 160 16.27 3.54 11.58
CA LEU A 160 15.07 2.89 12.11
C LEU A 160 15.17 1.36 12.09
N THR A 161 15.85 0.80 11.09
CA THR A 161 16.09 -0.64 10.99
C THR A 161 17.29 -1.11 11.82
N GLY A 162 18.12 -0.17 12.30
CA GLY A 162 19.31 -0.47 13.13
C GLY A 162 20.58 -0.72 12.35
N GLY A 163 20.60 -0.49 11.03
CA GLY A 163 21.78 -0.71 10.17
C GLY A 163 21.47 -0.62 8.70
N SER A 164 22.27 -1.29 7.89
CA SER A 164 22.03 -1.38 6.45
C SER A 164 20.72 -2.07 6.16
N SER A 165 19.87 -1.43 5.37
CA SER A 165 18.55 -1.93 4.98
C SER A 165 18.46 -2.27 3.50
N GLU A 166 17.58 -3.21 3.18
CA GLU A 166 17.23 -3.55 1.82
C GLU A 166 15.77 -3.20 1.52
N LEU A 167 15.53 -2.71 0.31
CA LEU A 167 14.20 -2.58 -0.27
C LEU A 167 13.76 -3.96 -0.76
N PHE A 168 12.69 -4.51 -0.18
CA PHE A 168 12.19 -5.83 -0.55
C PHE A 168 10.81 -5.82 -1.20
N GLN A 169 10.05 -4.75 -1.06
CA GLN A 169 8.77 -4.57 -1.75
C GLN A 169 8.54 -3.11 -2.16
N ASP A 170 7.96 -2.93 -3.33
CA ASP A 170 7.42 -1.68 -3.84
C ASP A 170 5.97 -1.84 -4.25
N MET A 171 5.19 -0.80 -4.09
CA MET A 171 3.85 -0.71 -4.63
C MET A 171 3.46 0.74 -4.90
N ALA A 172 2.64 0.96 -5.92
CA ALA A 172 1.93 2.21 -6.11
C ALA A 172 0.45 1.98 -5.80
N LEU A 173 -0.10 2.83 -4.96
CA LEU A 173 -1.47 2.76 -4.46
C LEU A 173 -2.28 3.89 -5.09
N VAL A 174 -3.22 3.52 -5.92
CA VAL A 174 -4.09 4.45 -6.63
C VAL A 174 -5.49 4.34 -6.06
N LYS A 175 -6.07 5.48 -5.67
CA LYS A 175 -7.50 5.58 -5.44
C LYS A 175 -8.10 6.41 -6.56
N PRO A 176 -8.78 5.79 -7.53
CA PRO A 176 -9.55 6.54 -8.53
C PRO A 176 -10.68 7.31 -7.86
N ALA A 177 -11.39 8.13 -8.63
CA ALA A 177 -12.61 8.76 -8.17
C ALA A 177 -13.55 7.71 -7.57
N ARG A 178 -14.01 7.93 -6.33
CA ARG A 178 -14.83 6.98 -5.56
C ARG A 178 -14.17 5.62 -5.29
N GLY A 179 -12.85 5.52 -5.48
CA GLY A 179 -12.07 4.31 -5.20
C GLY A 179 -12.19 3.88 -3.74
N ARG A 180 -12.32 2.56 -3.53
CA ARG A 180 -12.61 1.97 -2.23
C ARG A 180 -11.52 2.17 -1.18
N GLU A 181 -11.84 1.91 0.07
CA GLU A 181 -10.91 1.90 1.18
C GLU A 181 -9.75 0.89 0.98
N LYS A 182 -8.68 1.06 1.73
CA LYS A 182 -7.81 -0.02 2.16
C LYS A 182 -8.07 -0.23 3.65
N PRO A 183 -8.71 -1.35 4.05
CA PRO A 183 -9.08 -1.59 5.43
C PRO A 183 -7.90 -1.53 6.41
N TRP A 184 -8.18 -1.33 7.67
CA TRP A 184 -7.19 -1.34 8.74
C TRP A 184 -6.42 -2.66 8.77
N HIS A 185 -5.10 -2.58 8.71
CA HIS A 185 -4.20 -3.71 8.67
C HIS A 185 -2.82 -3.33 9.22
N GLN A 186 -1.98 -4.32 9.40
CA GLN A 186 -0.55 -4.18 9.66
C GLN A 186 0.20 -4.72 8.44
N ASP A 187 1.16 -3.95 7.90
CA ASP A 187 1.90 -4.39 6.71
C ASP A 187 2.76 -5.63 6.98
N HIS A 188 3.29 -5.76 8.19
CA HIS A 188 4.09 -6.94 8.58
C HIS A 188 3.30 -8.25 8.40
N ALA A 189 1.99 -8.20 8.54
CA ALA A 189 1.11 -9.36 8.34
C ALA A 189 1.21 -9.98 6.93
N TYR A 190 1.69 -9.25 5.95
CA TYR A 190 1.85 -9.73 4.56
C TYR A 190 3.24 -10.29 4.26
N PHE A 191 4.19 -10.20 5.19
CA PHE A 191 5.60 -10.49 4.93
C PHE A 191 6.10 -11.67 5.77
N ASN A 192 6.77 -12.61 5.12
CA ASN A 192 7.45 -13.74 5.75
C ASN A 192 8.79 -13.28 6.34
N VAL A 193 8.72 -12.39 7.32
CA VAL A 193 9.86 -11.82 8.05
C VAL A 193 9.60 -12.05 9.53
N ALA A 194 10.65 -12.41 10.30
CA ALA A 194 10.51 -12.67 11.73
C ALA A 194 9.81 -11.50 12.45
N ILE A 195 8.91 -11.83 13.37
CA ILE A 195 7.95 -10.89 13.96
C ILE A 195 8.63 -9.69 14.65
N ASP A 196 9.80 -9.93 15.23
CA ASP A 196 10.56 -8.89 15.92
C ASP A 196 11.48 -8.06 14.99
N THR A 197 11.58 -8.46 13.73
CA THR A 197 12.37 -7.72 12.75
C THR A 197 11.70 -6.38 12.42
N PRO A 198 12.42 -5.25 12.52
CA PRO A 198 11.85 -3.97 12.14
C PRO A 198 11.60 -3.91 10.62
N ILE A 199 10.36 -3.62 10.24
CA ILE A 199 9.99 -3.29 8.86
C ILE A 199 9.57 -1.83 8.84
N VAL A 200 10.18 -1.06 7.96
CA VAL A 200 9.85 0.36 7.76
C VAL A 200 9.12 0.51 6.43
N GLY A 201 7.87 0.93 6.51
CA GLY A 201 7.10 1.41 5.37
C GLY A 201 7.45 2.87 5.09
N VAL A 202 7.66 3.21 3.83
CA VAL A 202 7.88 4.59 3.36
C VAL A 202 6.80 4.91 2.34
N TRP A 203 5.90 5.83 2.69
CA TRP A 203 4.79 6.23 1.85
C TRP A 203 4.98 7.67 1.34
N ILE A 204 4.88 7.87 0.03
CA ILE A 204 5.15 9.13 -0.65
C ILE A 204 3.92 9.52 -1.47
N PRO A 205 3.27 10.65 -1.17
CA PRO A 205 2.15 11.14 -1.97
C PRO A 205 2.63 11.66 -3.31
N MET A 206 1.94 11.28 -4.37
CA MET A 206 2.20 11.74 -5.75
C MET A 206 1.32 12.92 -6.15
N GLY A 207 0.58 13.49 -5.21
CA GLY A 207 -0.32 14.62 -5.32
C GLY A 207 -0.78 15.05 -3.94
N GLU A 208 -1.68 16.01 -3.85
CA GLU A 208 -2.25 16.39 -2.54
C GLU A 208 -3.11 15.26 -1.98
N VAL A 209 -2.94 14.99 -0.70
CA VAL A 209 -3.62 13.92 0.03
C VAL A 209 -4.33 14.50 1.24
N THR A 210 -5.64 14.29 1.28
CA THR A 210 -6.55 14.80 2.31
C THR A 210 -7.43 13.68 2.88
N PRO A 211 -8.13 13.89 4.00
CA PRO A 211 -9.09 12.91 4.50
C PRO A 211 -10.15 12.52 3.45
N GLU A 212 -10.62 13.49 2.68
CA GLU A 212 -11.70 13.30 1.70
C GLU A 212 -11.25 12.43 0.51
N ASN A 213 -9.97 12.52 0.10
CA ASN A 213 -9.45 11.68 -0.98
C ASN A 213 -8.72 10.42 -0.49
N GLY A 214 -8.76 10.15 0.82
CA GLY A 214 -8.26 8.90 1.41
C GLY A 214 -6.80 8.97 1.86
N CYS A 215 -6.45 9.92 2.74
CA CYS A 215 -5.16 9.95 3.41
C CYS A 215 -4.95 8.73 4.31
N MET A 216 -3.72 8.51 4.75
CA MET A 216 -3.41 7.50 5.76
C MET A 216 -4.06 7.86 7.10
N HIS A 217 -4.67 6.87 7.72
CA HIS A 217 -5.12 6.91 9.11
C HIS A 217 -4.27 5.93 9.90
N MET A 218 -3.70 6.37 11.00
CA MET A 218 -2.76 5.62 11.84
C MET A 218 -3.33 5.46 13.24
N LEU A 219 -3.12 4.32 13.87
CA LEU A 219 -3.40 4.13 15.30
C LEU A 219 -2.10 4.38 16.07
N ALA A 220 -1.94 5.61 16.58
CA ALA A 220 -0.71 6.02 17.25
C ALA A 220 -0.37 5.11 18.44
N GLY A 221 0.87 4.62 18.48
CA GLY A 221 1.35 3.69 19.50
C GLY A 221 0.91 2.23 19.31
N GLY A 222 0.00 1.95 18.38
CA GLY A 222 -0.58 0.60 18.18
C GLY A 222 0.43 -0.47 17.76
N HIS A 223 1.59 -0.11 17.23
CA HIS A 223 2.68 -1.06 16.93
C HIS A 223 3.27 -1.72 18.17
N LYS A 224 3.20 -1.06 19.34
CA LYS A 224 3.70 -1.58 20.62
C LYS A 224 2.90 -2.77 21.14
N GLU A 225 1.68 -2.95 20.66
CA GLU A 225 0.83 -4.08 21.03
C GLU A 225 1.18 -5.35 20.27
N GLY A 226 2.08 -5.28 19.29
CA GLY A 226 2.51 -6.41 18.49
C GLY A 226 1.52 -6.81 17.40
N PRO A 227 1.57 -8.09 16.95
CA PRO A 227 0.68 -8.61 15.92
C PRO A 227 -0.78 -8.60 16.35
N ARG A 228 -1.67 -8.15 15.47
CA ARG A 228 -3.13 -8.29 15.62
C ARG A 228 -3.65 -9.31 14.62
N LEU A 229 -4.73 -10.01 14.99
CA LEU A 229 -5.33 -11.00 14.11
C LEU A 229 -5.97 -10.32 12.88
N HIS A 230 -5.63 -10.82 11.72
CA HIS A 230 -6.22 -10.44 10.44
C HIS A 230 -7.13 -11.55 9.94
N PHE A 231 -8.14 -11.19 9.17
CA PHE A 231 -9.06 -12.11 8.52
C PHE A 231 -9.58 -11.52 7.21
N LYS A 232 -10.11 -12.36 6.35
CA LYS A 232 -10.61 -11.97 5.04
C LYS A 232 -12.07 -11.51 5.11
N ARG A 233 -12.30 -10.20 4.93
CA ARG A 233 -13.64 -9.61 4.82
C ARG A 233 -13.72 -8.66 3.63
N ARG A 234 -13.42 -7.37 3.79
CA ARG A 234 -13.30 -6.41 2.68
C ARG A 234 -11.93 -6.46 2.02
N ASP A 235 -10.94 -6.85 2.77
CA ASP A 235 -9.59 -7.25 2.38
C ASP A 235 -9.06 -8.19 3.49
N TRP A 236 -7.79 -8.53 3.51
CA TRP A 236 -7.18 -9.12 4.71
C TRP A 236 -6.93 -7.99 5.69
N GLN A 237 -7.67 -7.97 6.77
CA GLN A 237 -7.85 -6.82 7.65
C GLN A 237 -7.91 -7.20 9.13
N ILE A 238 -7.64 -6.24 9.99
CA ILE A 238 -7.95 -6.30 11.42
C ILE A 238 -9.46 -6.13 11.60
N CYS A 239 -10.04 -6.68 12.68
CA CYS A 239 -11.44 -6.47 13.02
C CYS A 239 -11.73 -4.97 13.22
N ASP A 240 -12.83 -4.48 12.64
CA ASP A 240 -13.20 -3.09 12.74
C ASP A 240 -13.39 -2.61 14.19
N THR A 241 -13.87 -3.48 15.07
CA THR A 241 -14.03 -3.18 16.49
C THR A 241 -12.69 -3.01 17.21
N ASP A 242 -11.63 -3.69 16.76
CA ASP A 242 -10.31 -3.64 17.39
C ASP A 242 -9.55 -2.34 17.06
N VAL A 243 -10.01 -1.61 16.06
CA VAL A 243 -9.44 -0.31 15.65
C VAL A 243 -10.36 0.88 15.93
N ALA A 244 -11.60 0.62 16.38
CA ALA A 244 -12.54 1.65 16.80
C ALA A 244 -12.21 2.18 18.21
N THR A 245 -10.94 2.48 18.46
CA THR A 245 -10.40 2.92 19.75
C THR A 245 -9.90 4.38 19.67
N SER A 246 -9.38 4.91 20.77
CA SER A 246 -8.71 6.20 20.79
C SER A 246 -7.34 6.16 20.10
N GLY A 247 -6.77 7.32 19.78
CA GLY A 247 -5.44 7.44 19.19
C GLY A 247 -5.39 7.42 17.67
N ARG A 248 -6.53 7.53 16.99
CA ARG A 248 -6.60 7.60 15.54
C ARG A 248 -6.16 8.96 15.03
N VAL A 249 -5.20 8.96 14.10
CA VAL A 249 -4.56 10.15 13.54
C VAL A 249 -4.67 10.13 12.03
N ALA A 250 -5.21 11.19 11.44
CA ALA A 250 -5.19 11.38 9.99
C ALA A 250 -3.89 12.10 9.58
N VAL A 251 -3.30 11.66 8.47
CA VAL A 251 -2.01 12.15 7.96
C VAL A 251 -2.19 12.80 6.58
N PRO A 252 -2.66 14.06 6.51
CA PRO A 252 -2.72 14.78 5.24
C PRO A 252 -1.33 15.20 4.80
N MET A 253 -1.04 15.07 3.50
CA MET A 253 0.30 15.24 2.94
C MET A 253 0.26 15.93 1.59
N ARG A 254 1.41 16.51 1.20
CA ARG A 254 1.65 17.15 -0.10
C ARG A 254 2.83 16.51 -0.81
N PRO A 255 2.96 16.68 -2.14
CA PRO A 255 4.16 16.26 -2.85
C PRO A 255 5.43 16.81 -2.19
N GLY A 256 6.41 15.93 -2.00
CA GLY A 256 7.65 16.23 -1.26
C GLY A 256 7.63 15.78 0.20
N ASP A 257 6.48 15.57 0.82
CA ASP A 257 6.36 14.97 2.15
C ASP A 257 6.61 13.46 2.07
N VAL A 258 7.09 12.87 3.17
CA VAL A 258 7.33 11.43 3.30
C VAL A 258 6.79 10.95 4.64
N LEU A 259 6.02 9.88 4.65
CA LEU A 259 5.59 9.18 5.85
C LEU A 259 6.39 7.90 6.02
N LEU A 260 7.14 7.80 7.12
CA LEU A 260 7.77 6.56 7.56
C LEU A 260 6.88 5.92 8.63
N PHE A 261 6.69 4.61 8.60
CA PHE A 261 5.87 3.92 9.60
C PHE A 261 6.36 2.48 9.86
N ASP A 262 6.14 2.01 11.08
CA ASP A 262 6.45 0.65 11.50
C ASP A 262 5.49 -0.35 10.84
N GLY A 263 6.01 -1.47 10.34
CA GLY A 263 5.19 -2.50 9.69
C GLY A 263 4.10 -3.10 10.60
N LYS A 264 4.23 -2.98 11.91
CA LYS A 264 3.23 -3.44 12.90
C LYS A 264 2.24 -2.37 13.32
N ILE A 265 2.34 -1.13 12.82
CA ILE A 265 1.33 -0.12 13.16
C ILE A 265 0.01 -0.41 12.44
N PRO A 266 -1.13 -0.49 13.14
CA PRO A 266 -2.42 -0.55 12.49
C PRO A 266 -2.68 0.74 11.71
N HIS A 267 -2.99 0.60 10.43
CA HIS A 267 -3.28 1.73 9.56
C HIS A 267 -4.29 1.35 8.47
N GLY A 268 -4.88 2.36 7.88
CA GLY A 268 -5.83 2.18 6.79
C GLY A 268 -6.07 3.48 6.04
N THR A 269 -6.82 3.40 4.94
CA THR A 269 -7.19 4.61 4.19
C THR A 269 -8.66 4.53 3.78
N PRO A 270 -9.48 5.56 4.08
CA PRO A 270 -10.90 5.57 3.72
C PRO A 270 -11.14 5.58 2.20
N THR A 271 -12.37 5.36 1.80
CA THR A 271 -12.82 5.54 0.42
C THR A 271 -12.53 6.97 -0.03
N ASN A 272 -12.05 7.12 -1.25
CA ASN A 272 -11.91 8.41 -1.90
C ASN A 272 -13.31 8.99 -2.20
N GLN A 273 -13.69 10.06 -1.53
CA GLN A 273 -15.00 10.69 -1.69
C GLN A 273 -14.99 11.81 -2.74
N THR A 274 -13.85 12.04 -3.38
CA THR A 274 -13.69 13.08 -4.42
C THR A 274 -13.83 12.50 -5.83
N ASP A 275 -13.90 13.37 -6.81
CA ASP A 275 -13.93 13.01 -8.22
C ASP A 275 -12.54 13.00 -8.86
N SER A 276 -11.49 13.16 -8.04
CA SER A 276 -10.09 13.15 -8.47
C SER A 276 -9.36 11.88 -7.98
N PHE A 277 -8.25 11.59 -8.62
CA PHE A 277 -7.38 10.46 -8.22
C PHE A 277 -6.47 10.86 -7.05
N ARG A 278 -6.25 9.92 -6.15
CA ARG A 278 -5.17 9.99 -5.17
C ARG A 278 -4.13 8.94 -5.50
N TRP A 279 -2.92 9.39 -5.83
CA TRP A 279 -1.77 8.55 -6.14
C TRP A 279 -0.75 8.59 -5.02
N ALA A 280 -0.16 7.45 -4.71
CA ALA A 280 0.96 7.35 -3.79
C ALA A 280 1.84 6.15 -4.16
N VAL A 281 3.11 6.21 -3.79
CA VAL A 281 3.99 5.03 -3.79
C VAL A 281 4.32 4.64 -2.37
N GLN A 282 4.59 3.36 -2.18
CA GLN A 282 4.99 2.77 -0.91
C GLN A 282 6.13 1.81 -1.13
N TYR A 283 7.15 1.94 -0.31
CA TYR A 283 8.33 1.09 -0.31
C TYR A 283 8.47 0.45 1.07
N HIS A 284 8.88 -0.84 1.11
CA HIS A 284 9.14 -1.52 2.37
C HIS A 284 10.59 -1.93 2.47
N TYR A 285 11.18 -1.59 3.61
CA TYR A 285 12.57 -1.87 3.94
C TYR A 285 12.65 -2.73 5.19
N ARG A 286 13.66 -3.58 5.22
CA ARG A 286 14.03 -4.40 6.37
C ARG A 286 15.56 -4.42 6.52
N PRO A 287 16.13 -4.82 7.67
CA PRO A 287 17.56 -5.10 7.77
C PRO A 287 18.02 -6.03 6.66
N ALA A 288 19.20 -5.80 6.10
CA ALA A 288 19.75 -6.64 5.03
C ALA A 288 20.01 -8.09 5.48
N ASP A 289 20.14 -8.32 6.78
CA ASP A 289 20.32 -9.63 7.43
C ASP A 289 19.02 -10.15 8.09
N ALA A 290 17.86 -9.63 7.69
CA ALA A 290 16.56 -10.00 8.25
C ALA A 290 16.30 -11.50 8.13
N VAL A 291 15.85 -12.11 9.22
CA VAL A 291 15.46 -13.52 9.26
C VAL A 291 14.11 -13.69 8.58
N LEU A 292 14.05 -14.62 7.64
CA LEU A 292 12.80 -15.01 6.97
C LEU A 292 12.16 -16.17 7.73
N ILE A 293 10.82 -16.18 7.77
CA ILE A 293 10.00 -17.21 8.40
C ILE A 293 9.06 -17.85 7.38
N GLU A 294 8.50 -18.99 7.74
CA GLU A 294 7.50 -19.68 6.91
C GLU A 294 6.11 -19.02 7.05
N ASP A 295 5.26 -19.23 6.04
CA ASP A 295 3.86 -18.76 6.06
C ASP A 295 3.13 -19.19 7.33
N ALA A 296 3.35 -20.41 7.81
CA ALA A 296 2.69 -20.96 9.00
C ALA A 296 2.98 -20.12 10.24
N GLU A 297 4.23 -19.73 10.46
CA GLU A 297 4.65 -18.92 11.60
C GLU A 297 4.04 -17.50 11.53
N ARG A 298 4.09 -16.88 10.36
CA ARG A 298 3.45 -15.59 10.14
C ARG A 298 1.94 -15.64 10.40
N LEU A 299 1.26 -16.67 9.88
CA LEU A 299 -0.18 -16.83 10.03
C LEU A 299 -0.58 -17.21 11.47
N GLU A 300 0.28 -17.87 12.25
CA GLU A 300 0.08 -18.06 13.67
C GLU A 300 0.04 -16.73 14.43
N ALA A 301 0.92 -15.79 14.09
CA ALA A 301 1.00 -14.48 14.72
C ALA A 301 -0.11 -13.53 14.28
N PHE A 302 -0.38 -13.45 12.97
CA PHE A 302 -1.28 -12.46 12.37
C PHE A 302 -2.66 -13.01 11.97
N GLY A 303 -2.92 -14.29 12.20
CA GLY A 303 -4.17 -14.95 11.84
C GLY A 303 -4.13 -15.58 10.44
N SER A 304 -4.95 -16.61 10.31
CA SER A 304 -5.21 -17.29 9.05
C SER A 304 -6.29 -16.55 8.25
N GLU A 305 -6.58 -16.98 7.01
CA GLU A 305 -7.57 -16.33 6.11
C GLU A 305 -9.01 -16.22 6.67
N GLY A 306 -9.19 -16.38 7.99
CA GLY A 306 -10.40 -16.01 8.70
C GLY A 306 -11.59 -16.95 8.53
N LYS A 307 -11.37 -18.21 8.21
CA LYS A 307 -12.48 -19.18 8.07
C LYS A 307 -13.28 -19.38 9.36
N ASN A 308 -12.78 -18.88 10.50
CA ASN A 308 -13.42 -19.06 11.82
C ASN A 308 -13.47 -17.77 12.66
N VAL A 309 -13.30 -16.60 12.07
CA VAL A 309 -13.35 -15.31 12.79
C VAL A 309 -14.67 -14.64 12.48
N THR A 310 -15.47 -14.40 13.50
CA THR A 310 -16.63 -13.51 13.46
C THR A 310 -16.27 -12.17 14.07
N CYS A 311 -16.56 -11.12 13.36
CA CYS A 311 -16.26 -9.75 13.75
C CYS A 311 -17.52 -8.90 13.65
#